data_c2c6d9babe61fab71fc8e2929f25f7cd
#
_entry.id   c2c6d9babe61fab71fc8e2929f25f7cd
#
_cell.length_a   1.000
_cell.length_b   1.000
_cell.length_c   1.000
_cell.angle_alpha   90.00
_cell.angle_beta   90.00
_cell.angle_gamma   90.00
#
_symmetry.space_group_name_H-M   'P 1'
#
loop_
_entity.id
_entity.type
_entity.pdbx_description
1 polymer ?
#
loop_
_entity_poly.entity_id
_entity_poly.type
_entity_poly.pdbx_seq_one_letter_code
_entity_poly.pdbx_strand_id
1 'polypeptide(L)' 'PEHVHVIGNGHEALFELHCPQGPPALRENYGFSRPELGRIGLDLAKRLARLCAEWSNIHGNP' A
#
# COMPACT_ATOMS: atom_id res chain seq x y z
N PRO A 1 6.16 -10.60 -0.83
CA PRO A 1 6.50 -9.17 -0.85
C PRO A 1 5.55 -8.37 0.02
N GLU A 2 6.06 -7.28 0.57
CA GLU A 2 5.28 -6.42 1.44
C GLU A 2 4.15 -5.77 0.66
N HIS A 3 2.95 -5.81 1.22
CA HIS A 3 1.79 -5.28 0.52
C HIS A 3 0.75 -4.79 1.52
N VAL A 4 -0.18 -3.97 1.05
CA VAL A 4 -1.31 -3.51 1.84
C VAL A 4 -2.58 -3.57 1.00
N HIS A 5 -3.69 -3.87 1.67
CA HIS A 5 -5.02 -3.78 1.09
C HIS A 5 -5.65 -2.47 1.55
N VAL A 6 -6.11 -1.67 0.60
CA VAL A 6 -6.79 -0.41 0.89
C VAL A 6 -8.26 -0.61 0.60
N ILE A 7 -9.10 -0.39 1.61
CA ILE A 7 -10.54 -0.64 1.49
C ILE A 7 -11.29 0.64 1.85
N GLY A 8 -12.24 1.01 1.01
CA GLY A 8 -13.07 2.17 1.27
C GLY A 8 -14.24 2.23 0.30
N ASN A 9 -15.42 2.63 0.79
CA ASN A 9 -16.63 2.83 -0.02
C ASN A 9 -16.98 1.61 -0.88
N GLY A 10 -16.74 0.40 -0.38
CA GLY A 10 -17.01 -0.83 -1.11
C GLY A 10 -15.99 -1.16 -2.19
N HIS A 11 -14.89 -0.41 -2.26
CA HIS A 11 -13.81 -0.65 -3.21
C HIS A 11 -12.60 -1.21 -2.49
N GLU A 12 -11.73 -1.86 -3.25
CA GLU A 12 -10.51 -2.43 -2.69
C GLU A 12 -9.36 -2.29 -3.69
N ALA A 13 -8.17 -2.01 -3.19
CA ALA A 13 -6.96 -2.01 -4.01
C ALA A 13 -5.83 -2.68 -3.26
N LEU A 14 -4.95 -3.34 -3.99
CA LEU A 14 -3.76 -3.98 -3.44
C LEU A 14 -2.54 -3.25 -3.95
N PHE A 15 -1.71 -2.77 -3.02
CA PHE A 15 -0.46 -2.10 -3.36
C PHE A 15 0.71 -2.89 -2.81
N GLU A 16 1.75 -3.02 -3.62
CA GLU A 16 3.04 -3.51 -3.15
C GLU A 16 3.83 -2.33 -2.63
N LEU A 17 4.46 -2.49 -1.46
CA LEU A 17 5.13 -1.38 -0.80
C LEU A 17 6.54 -1.13 -1.35
N HIS A 18 7.23 -2.18 -1.78
CA HIS A 18 8.63 -2.12 -2.21
C HIS A 18 9.51 -1.53 -1.11
N CYS A 19 9.44 -2.16 0.08
CA CYS A 19 10.22 -1.70 1.23
C CYS A 19 11.72 -1.90 1.02
N PRO A 20 12.54 -1.02 1.57
CA PRO A 20 12.15 0.14 2.40
C PRO A 20 11.97 1.43 1.60
N GLN A 21 12.33 1.49 0.34
CA GLN A 21 12.42 2.73 -0.40
C GLN A 21 11.20 3.07 -1.23
N GLY A 22 10.37 2.07 -1.55
CA GLY A 22 9.23 2.29 -2.41
C GLY A 22 9.63 2.47 -3.87
N PRO A 23 8.81 3.13 -4.67
CA PRO A 23 7.49 3.64 -4.29
C PRO A 23 6.45 2.54 -4.19
N PRO A 24 5.37 2.77 -3.44
CA PRO A 24 4.23 1.85 -3.46
C PRO A 24 3.67 1.76 -4.87
N ALA A 25 3.35 0.56 -5.30
CA ALA A 25 2.88 0.32 -6.66
C ALA A 25 1.57 -0.43 -6.64
N LEU A 26 0.61 0.03 -7.45
CA LEU A 26 -0.69 -0.61 -7.58
C LEU A 26 -0.52 -1.97 -8.24
N ARG A 27 -1.09 -3.01 -7.60
CA ARG A 27 -1.08 -4.35 -8.15
C ARG A 27 -2.47 -4.77 -8.63
N GLU A 28 -3.50 -4.48 -7.83
CA GLU A 28 -4.88 -4.83 -8.16
C GLU A 28 -5.80 -3.71 -7.72
N ASN A 29 -6.87 -3.49 -8.47
CA ASN A 29 -7.86 -2.47 -8.15
C ASN A 29 -9.25 -3.00 -8.46
N TYR A 30 -10.14 -2.84 -7.48
CA TYR A 30 -11.53 -3.22 -7.60
C TYR A 30 -12.40 -2.02 -7.21
N GLY A 31 -12.61 -1.13 -8.16
CA GLY A 31 -13.60 -0.07 -8.04
C GLY A 31 -13.10 1.35 -7.83
N PHE A 32 -11.88 1.56 -7.35
CA PHE A 32 -11.38 2.92 -7.19
C PHE A 32 -11.14 3.59 -8.54
N SER A 33 -11.40 4.89 -8.62
CA SER A 33 -11.09 5.68 -9.80
C SER A 33 -9.59 5.97 -9.87
N ARG A 34 -9.12 6.39 -11.05
CA ARG A 34 -7.70 6.75 -11.21
C ARG A 34 -7.28 7.90 -10.29
N PRO A 35 -8.08 8.99 -10.15
CA PRO A 35 -7.70 10.03 -9.18
C PRO A 35 -7.65 9.52 -7.74
N GLU A 36 -8.58 8.63 -7.36
CA GLU A 36 -8.55 8.02 -6.03
C GLU A 36 -7.28 7.21 -5.82
N LEU A 37 -6.92 6.40 -6.81
CA LEU A 37 -5.70 5.59 -6.73
C LEU A 37 -4.45 6.46 -6.61
N GLY A 38 -4.43 7.59 -7.31
CA GLY A 38 -3.31 8.53 -7.22
C GLY A 38 -3.18 9.10 -5.80
N ARG A 39 -4.30 9.50 -5.20
CA ARG A 39 -4.29 10.01 -3.83
C ARG A 39 -3.86 8.94 -2.84
N ILE A 40 -4.38 7.72 -3.01
CA ILE A 40 -4.00 6.59 -2.16
C ILE A 40 -2.50 6.33 -2.24
N GLY A 41 -1.96 6.28 -3.46
CA GLY A 41 -0.54 6.02 -3.65
C GLY A 41 0.33 7.07 -2.99
N LEU A 42 -0.05 8.35 -3.10
CA LEU A 42 0.69 9.43 -2.44
C LEU A 42 0.63 9.31 -0.93
N ASP A 43 -0.54 8.95 -0.38
CA ASP A 43 -0.69 8.78 1.05
C ASP A 43 0.15 7.63 1.57
N LEU A 44 0.14 6.51 0.85
CA LEU A 44 0.98 5.36 1.21
C LEU A 44 2.46 5.72 1.17
N ALA A 45 2.88 6.50 0.18
CA ALA A 45 4.27 6.93 0.08
C ALA A 45 4.70 7.75 1.29
N LYS A 46 3.82 8.62 1.78
CA LYS A 46 4.10 9.42 2.96
C LYS A 46 4.25 8.58 4.22
N ARG A 47 3.59 7.41 4.26
CA ARG A 47 3.60 6.52 5.42
C ARG A 47 4.49 5.30 5.23
N LEU A 48 5.28 5.28 4.18
CA LEU A 48 5.97 4.07 3.75
C LEU A 48 6.86 3.48 4.84
N ALA A 49 7.68 4.30 5.49
CA ALA A 49 8.60 3.80 6.50
C ALA A 49 7.85 3.09 7.63
N ARG A 50 6.73 3.69 8.08
CA ARG A 50 5.91 3.12 9.13
C ARG A 50 5.24 1.83 8.68
N LEU A 51 4.70 1.83 7.45
CA LEU A 51 4.05 0.63 6.92
C LEU A 51 5.04 -0.52 6.77
N CYS A 52 6.24 -0.24 6.31
CA CYS A 52 7.26 -1.26 6.17
C CYS A 52 7.66 -1.83 7.53
N ALA A 53 7.79 -0.96 8.55
CA ALA A 53 8.12 -1.41 9.89
C ALA A 53 7.00 -2.26 10.48
N GLU A 54 5.75 -1.85 10.31
CA GLU A 54 4.60 -2.61 10.81
C GLU A 54 4.49 -3.97 10.13
N TRP A 55 4.69 -4.00 8.82
CA TRP A 55 4.62 -5.26 8.08
C TRP A 55 5.69 -6.24 8.58
N SER A 56 6.89 -5.74 8.79
CA SER A 56 8.00 -6.55 9.31
C SER A 56 7.70 -7.10 10.69
N ASN A 57 7.10 -6.29 11.57
CA ASN A 57 6.73 -6.72 12.92
C ASN A 57 5.70 -7.84 12.89
N ILE A 58 4.71 -7.75 12.00
CA ILE A 58 3.62 -8.73 11.92
C ILE A 58 4.11 -10.05 11.32
N HIS A 59 4.90 -9.97 10.25
CA HIS A 59 5.30 -11.15 9.49
C HIS A 59 6.63 -11.73 9.91
N GLY A 60 7.25 -11.14 10.91
CA GLY A 60 8.55 -11.56 11.35
C GLY A 60 9.63 -11.05 10.41
N ASN A 61 10.78 -10.83 10.95
CA ASN A 61 11.92 -10.37 10.18
C ASN A 61 13.09 -11.27 10.53
N PRO A 62 13.44 -12.17 9.62
CA PRO A 62 14.56 -13.08 9.90
C PRO A 62 15.86 -12.34 10.17
#